data_a13df52c6002e66eb24177b1659f8c6e
#
_entry.id   a13df52c6002e66eb24177b1659f8c6e
#
_cell.length_a   1.000
_cell.length_b   1.000
_cell.length_c   1.000
_cell.angle_alpha   90.00
_cell.angle_beta   90.00
_cell.angle_gamma   90.00
#
_symmetry.space_group_name_H-M   'P 1'
#
loop_
_entity.id
_entity.type
_entity.pdbx_description
1 polymer ?
#
loop_
_entity_poly.entity_id
_entity_poly.type
_entity_poly.pdbx_seq_one_letter_code
_entity_poly.pdbx_strand_id
1 'polypeptide(L)'
;MFNHMQVLTAIGIGIASLLGNAQSSSAQPSPLTAIDIALEPDATMMAHAKADNARLLKVFPKGFALDATHHAHVTMLQQFVRTADLDKVYSAANKVLAKEKAAGWKLKAFKYYYIPSPPVGLAGIVVEPTADLLRLQQELIEAVAPYTEKSGTSAAFMSTEEGCDIQQDLIDYVANFVPNASGKKFNPHVTIGVGTEAYLKEMLAEPFEAFIFSPVGASVYQLGSFGTARKELTTLELKP
;
A
#
# COMPACT_ATOMS: atom_id res chain seq x y z
N MET A 1 24.01 -62.77 73.62
CA MET A 1 22.92 -61.98 74.12
C MET A 1 22.29 -61.29 72.88
N PHE A 2 21.11 -61.79 72.62
CA PHE A 2 20.38 -61.38 71.41
C PHE A 2 19.51 -60.17 71.66
N ASN A 3 19.52 -59.18 70.75
CA ASN A 3 18.49 -58.15 70.72
C ASN A 3 17.90 -57.98 69.32
N HIS A 4 16.64 -58.28 69.26
CA HIS A 4 15.83 -58.17 68.04
C HIS A 4 15.49 -56.65 67.83
N MET A 5 15.66 -56.23 66.60
CA MET A 5 15.21 -54.90 66.20
C MET A 5 14.16 -55.10 65.08
N GLN A 6 12.93 -54.70 65.38
CA GLN A 6 11.81 -54.76 64.44
C GLN A 6 11.92 -53.64 63.39
N VAL A 7 11.71 -54.02 62.15
CA VAL A 7 11.64 -53.10 61.01
C VAL A 7 10.18 -52.65 60.83
N LEU A 8 9.93 -51.39 60.97
CA LEU A 8 8.65 -50.75 60.63
C LEU A 8 8.75 -50.23 59.19
N THR A 9 7.93 -50.82 58.28
CA THR A 9 7.79 -50.42 56.91
C THR A 9 6.76 -49.29 56.85
N ALA A 10 7.18 -48.07 56.51
CA ALA A 10 6.29 -46.92 56.23
C ALA A 10 6.00 -46.88 54.75
N ILE A 11 4.74 -47.08 54.38
CA ILE A 11 4.24 -46.92 53.00
C ILE A 11 3.97 -45.42 52.81
N GLY A 12 4.84 -44.73 52.05
CA GLY A 12 4.64 -43.36 51.61
C GLY A 12 3.82 -43.33 50.32
N ILE A 13 2.58 -42.80 50.38
CA ILE A 13 1.75 -42.52 49.19
C ILE A 13 2.25 -41.20 48.59
N GLY A 14 2.99 -41.28 47.50
CA GLY A 14 3.40 -40.13 46.69
C GLY A 14 2.26 -39.62 45.83
N ILE A 15 1.74 -38.43 46.21
CA ILE A 15 0.81 -37.67 45.33
C ILE A 15 1.66 -36.98 44.27
N ALA A 16 1.65 -37.50 43.05
CA ALA A 16 2.23 -36.85 41.89
C ALA A 16 1.33 -35.70 41.45
N SER A 17 1.72 -34.46 41.78
CA SER A 17 1.11 -33.26 41.27
C SER A 17 1.50 -33.08 39.82
N LEU A 18 0.57 -33.35 38.88
CA LEU A 18 0.67 -32.98 37.48
C LEU A 18 0.47 -31.46 37.38
N LEU A 19 1.55 -30.71 37.44
CA LEU A 19 1.59 -29.34 37.00
C LEU A 19 1.55 -29.35 35.46
N GLY A 20 0.34 -29.20 34.93
CA GLY A 20 0.14 -28.94 33.53
C GLY A 20 0.77 -27.58 33.16
N ASN A 21 1.90 -27.60 32.46
CA ASN A 21 2.42 -26.40 31.79
C ASN A 21 1.42 -26.01 30.70
N ALA A 22 0.55 -25.05 31.01
CA ALA A 22 -0.19 -24.32 29.99
C ALA A 22 0.85 -23.48 29.21
N GLN A 23 1.37 -24.05 28.11
CA GLN A 23 2.11 -23.27 27.14
C GLN A 23 1.13 -22.24 26.55
N SER A 24 1.28 -20.99 26.95
CA SER A 24 0.66 -19.86 26.26
C SER A 24 1.24 -19.85 24.85
N SER A 25 0.51 -20.40 23.91
CA SER A 25 0.79 -20.23 22.49
C SER A 25 0.66 -18.73 22.21
N SER A 26 1.77 -18.01 22.18
CA SER A 26 1.79 -16.67 21.60
C SER A 26 1.46 -16.83 20.14
N ALA A 27 0.22 -16.51 19.77
CA ALA A 27 -0.19 -16.49 18.36
C ALA A 27 0.80 -15.58 17.63
N GLN A 28 1.53 -16.14 16.65
CA GLN A 28 2.38 -15.33 15.77
C GLN A 28 1.48 -14.30 15.08
N PRO A 29 1.93 -13.02 15.00
CA PRO A 29 1.17 -12.01 14.28
C PRO A 29 0.82 -12.52 12.88
N SER A 30 -0.43 -12.39 12.48
CA SER A 30 -0.85 -12.77 11.14
C SER A 30 -0.06 -11.99 10.10
N PRO A 31 0.43 -12.61 9.02
CA PRO A 31 1.13 -11.91 7.94
C PRO A 31 0.29 -10.74 7.40
N LEU A 32 0.94 -9.62 7.12
CA LEU A 32 0.32 -8.43 6.55
C LEU A 32 0.80 -8.21 5.13
N THR A 33 -0.04 -7.60 4.32
CA THR A 33 0.27 -7.12 2.98
C THR A 33 0.00 -5.62 2.93
N ALA A 34 0.97 -4.82 2.51
CA ALA A 34 0.79 -3.41 2.20
C ALA A 34 0.18 -3.29 0.81
N ILE A 35 -1.05 -2.80 0.71
CA ILE A 35 -1.78 -2.73 -0.55
C ILE A 35 -2.02 -1.30 -1.02
N ASP A 36 -2.21 -1.14 -2.32
CA ASP A 36 -2.79 0.04 -2.99
C ASP A 36 -4.02 -0.40 -3.79
N ILE A 37 -5.16 0.23 -3.53
CA ILE A 37 -6.33 0.15 -4.41
C ILE A 37 -6.29 1.37 -5.30
N ALA A 38 -6.19 1.16 -6.61
CA ALA A 38 -5.84 2.18 -7.57
C ALA A 38 -6.76 2.18 -8.79
N LEU A 39 -6.94 3.37 -9.39
CA LEU A 39 -7.51 3.52 -10.72
C LEU A 39 -6.39 3.57 -11.77
N GLU A 40 -6.55 2.83 -12.84
CA GLU A 40 -5.62 2.78 -13.96
C GLU A 40 -6.01 3.83 -15.01
N PRO A 41 -5.09 4.71 -15.41
CA PRO A 41 -5.37 5.77 -16.35
C PRO A 41 -5.34 5.27 -17.81
N ASP A 42 -6.04 6.00 -18.67
CA ASP A 42 -6.05 5.75 -20.12
C ASP A 42 -4.71 6.09 -20.82
N ALA A 43 -4.66 5.83 -22.12
CA ALA A 43 -3.49 6.06 -22.95
C ALA A 43 -3.04 7.54 -22.96
N THR A 44 -3.95 8.50 -22.74
CA THR A 44 -3.61 9.92 -22.68
C THR A 44 -2.71 10.22 -21.49
N MET A 45 -3.14 9.87 -20.28
CA MET A 45 -2.30 10.05 -19.08
C MET A 45 -1.03 9.20 -19.16
N MET A 46 -1.11 7.97 -19.69
CA MET A 46 0.05 7.10 -19.85
C MET A 46 1.11 7.70 -20.77
N ALA A 47 0.72 8.40 -21.83
CA ALA A 47 1.67 9.07 -22.73
C ALA A 47 2.43 10.19 -22.01
N HIS A 48 1.70 11.06 -21.29
CA HIS A 48 2.31 12.12 -20.47
C HIS A 48 3.23 11.54 -19.38
N ALA A 49 2.73 10.59 -18.59
CA ALA A 49 3.49 9.98 -17.51
C ALA A 49 4.79 9.33 -17.99
N LYS A 50 4.77 8.59 -19.11
CA LYS A 50 5.97 7.96 -19.68
C LYS A 50 6.94 8.97 -20.27
N ALA A 51 6.46 10.05 -20.90
CA ALA A 51 7.33 11.11 -21.42
C ALA A 51 8.08 11.80 -20.27
N ASP A 52 7.39 12.14 -19.19
CA ASP A 52 7.99 12.76 -18.02
C ASP A 52 8.91 11.79 -17.25
N ASN A 53 8.52 10.50 -17.13
CA ASN A 53 9.40 9.48 -16.55
C ASN A 53 10.72 9.36 -17.31
N ALA A 54 10.68 9.38 -18.64
CA ALA A 54 11.88 9.33 -19.46
C ALA A 54 12.81 10.56 -19.24
N ARG A 55 12.22 11.74 -18.97
CA ARG A 55 13.00 12.95 -18.58
C ARG A 55 13.66 12.77 -17.21
N LEU A 56 12.89 12.27 -16.23
CA LEU A 56 13.40 12.01 -14.88
C LEU A 56 14.53 10.99 -14.87
N LEU A 57 14.41 9.90 -15.62
CA LEU A 57 15.45 8.88 -15.74
C LEU A 57 16.76 9.39 -16.38
N LYS A 58 16.70 10.42 -17.22
CA LYS A 58 17.92 11.07 -17.76
C LYS A 58 18.68 11.82 -16.69
N VAL A 59 18.00 12.46 -15.73
CA VAL A 59 18.64 13.22 -14.64
C VAL A 59 18.93 12.36 -13.41
N PHE A 60 18.13 11.31 -13.19
CA PHE A 60 18.31 10.37 -12.09
C PHE A 60 18.14 8.92 -12.57
N PRO A 61 19.14 8.31 -13.21
CA PRO A 61 19.05 6.94 -13.75
C PRO A 61 18.80 5.83 -12.71
N LYS A 62 18.99 6.14 -11.42
CA LYS A 62 18.68 5.23 -10.31
C LYS A 62 17.19 5.25 -9.90
N GLY A 63 16.38 6.07 -10.55
CA GLY A 63 14.92 6.03 -10.41
C GLY A 63 14.33 4.77 -11.05
N PHE A 64 13.02 4.65 -11.00
CA PHE A 64 12.31 3.54 -11.64
C PHE A 64 11.70 3.95 -12.98
N ALA A 65 11.63 3.00 -13.91
CA ALA A 65 10.86 3.15 -15.14
C ALA A 65 9.37 2.82 -14.90
N LEU A 66 8.47 3.51 -15.60
CA LEU A 66 7.04 3.13 -15.63
C LEU A 66 6.86 1.96 -16.61
N ASP A 67 6.79 0.76 -16.06
CA ASP A 67 6.70 -0.51 -16.78
C ASP A 67 5.77 -1.51 -16.06
N ALA A 68 5.89 -2.79 -16.36
CA ALA A 68 5.10 -3.87 -15.74
C ALA A 68 5.41 -4.08 -14.24
N THR A 69 6.42 -3.42 -13.70
CA THR A 69 6.82 -3.51 -12.28
C THR A 69 6.62 -2.21 -11.50
N HIS A 70 6.26 -1.14 -12.20
CA HIS A 70 5.94 0.17 -11.61
C HIS A 70 4.78 0.77 -12.42
N HIS A 71 3.57 0.43 -12.01
CA HIS A 71 2.36 0.83 -12.73
C HIS A 71 2.00 2.28 -12.44
N ALA A 72 1.78 3.08 -13.49
CA ALA A 72 1.21 4.41 -13.34
C ALA A 72 -0.27 4.29 -12.96
N HIS A 73 -0.69 4.96 -11.89
CA HIS A 73 -2.02 4.81 -11.33
C HIS A 73 -2.43 6.04 -10.52
N VAL A 74 -3.72 6.15 -10.21
CA VAL A 74 -4.22 7.10 -9.20
C VAL A 74 -4.57 6.29 -7.96
N THR A 75 -3.80 6.47 -6.89
CA THR A 75 -4.06 5.83 -5.58
C THR A 75 -5.40 6.28 -5.01
N MET A 76 -6.25 5.34 -4.66
CA MET A 76 -7.48 5.58 -3.92
C MET A 76 -7.32 5.23 -2.43
N LEU A 77 -6.59 4.17 -2.10
CA LEU A 77 -6.39 3.73 -0.71
C LEU A 77 -5.10 2.94 -0.57
N GLN A 78 -4.22 3.35 0.32
CA GLN A 78 -3.11 2.52 0.78
C GLN A 78 -3.34 2.10 2.23
N GLN A 79 -3.14 0.80 2.54
CA GLN A 79 -3.33 0.24 3.87
C GLN A 79 -2.55 -1.06 4.07
N PHE A 80 -2.29 -1.37 5.34
CA PHE A 80 -1.91 -2.72 5.74
C PHE A 80 -3.17 -3.56 5.93
N VAL A 81 -3.23 -4.71 5.26
CA VAL A 81 -4.34 -5.66 5.40
C VAL A 81 -3.81 -7.02 5.83
N ARG A 82 -4.62 -7.79 6.56
CA ARG A 82 -4.27 -9.17 6.86
C ARG A 82 -4.21 -9.97 5.56
N THR A 83 -3.08 -10.60 5.30
CA THR A 83 -2.88 -11.39 4.07
C THR A 83 -3.95 -12.48 3.90
N ALA A 84 -4.42 -13.08 5.00
CA ALA A 84 -5.50 -14.06 4.98
C ALA A 84 -6.88 -13.48 4.59
N ASP A 85 -7.04 -12.16 4.60
CA ASP A 85 -8.29 -11.49 4.26
C ASP A 85 -8.27 -10.83 2.86
N LEU A 86 -7.22 -11.03 2.07
CA LEU A 86 -7.08 -10.40 0.73
C LEU A 86 -8.31 -10.64 -0.16
N ASP A 87 -8.83 -11.86 -0.22
CA ASP A 87 -10.04 -12.16 -1.02
C ASP A 87 -11.27 -11.36 -0.55
N LYS A 88 -11.37 -11.10 0.75
CA LYS A 88 -12.44 -10.26 1.31
C LYS A 88 -12.26 -8.80 0.95
N VAL A 89 -11.00 -8.31 0.95
CA VAL A 89 -10.65 -6.96 0.47
C VAL A 89 -11.02 -6.80 -0.99
N TYR A 90 -10.65 -7.76 -1.86
CA TYR A 90 -10.99 -7.73 -3.28
C TYR A 90 -12.51 -7.72 -3.50
N SER A 91 -13.24 -8.58 -2.78
CA SER A 91 -14.70 -8.61 -2.85
C SER A 91 -15.33 -7.30 -2.38
N ALA A 92 -14.81 -6.69 -1.31
CA ALA A 92 -15.30 -5.43 -0.78
C ALA A 92 -15.06 -4.28 -1.78
N ALA A 93 -13.84 -4.17 -2.32
CA ALA A 93 -13.50 -3.16 -3.33
C ALA A 93 -14.33 -3.31 -4.61
N ASN A 94 -14.51 -4.53 -5.13
CA ASN A 94 -15.36 -4.79 -6.29
C ASN A 94 -16.82 -4.38 -6.05
N LYS A 95 -17.37 -4.61 -4.86
CA LYS A 95 -18.75 -4.19 -4.52
C LYS A 95 -18.91 -2.67 -4.52
N VAL A 96 -17.88 -1.94 -4.15
CA VAL A 96 -17.86 -0.46 -4.22
C VAL A 96 -17.81 -0.03 -5.67
N LEU A 97 -16.78 -0.48 -6.43
CA LEU A 97 -16.59 -0.10 -7.83
C LEU A 97 -17.75 -0.49 -8.74
N ALA A 98 -18.44 -1.60 -8.44
CA ALA A 98 -19.61 -2.03 -9.21
C ALA A 98 -20.79 -1.05 -9.17
N LYS A 99 -20.84 -0.14 -8.20
CA LYS A 99 -21.86 0.91 -8.10
C LYS A 99 -21.47 2.18 -8.86
N GLU A 100 -20.17 2.35 -9.12
CA GLU A 100 -19.61 3.52 -9.79
C GLU A 100 -19.52 3.29 -11.30
N LYS A 101 -19.73 4.37 -12.05
CA LYS A 101 -19.50 4.40 -13.52
C LYS A 101 -18.16 5.06 -13.81
N ALA A 102 -17.12 4.59 -13.14
CA ALA A 102 -15.84 5.30 -13.09
C ALA A 102 -15.11 5.31 -14.45
N ALA A 103 -15.34 4.33 -15.32
CA ALA A 103 -14.77 4.35 -16.68
C ALA A 103 -15.32 5.51 -17.54
N GLY A 104 -16.47 6.08 -17.17
CA GLY A 104 -17.06 7.26 -17.84
C GLY A 104 -16.52 8.60 -17.34
N TRP A 105 -15.76 8.62 -16.25
CA TRP A 105 -15.29 9.87 -15.63
C TRP A 105 -14.28 10.59 -16.53
N LYS A 106 -14.34 11.93 -16.49
CA LYS A 106 -13.39 12.82 -17.15
C LYS A 106 -12.59 13.53 -16.07
N LEU A 107 -11.40 13.01 -15.81
CA LEU A 107 -10.49 13.51 -14.80
C LEU A 107 -9.54 14.53 -15.44
N LYS A 108 -9.26 15.62 -14.73
CA LYS A 108 -8.39 16.69 -15.21
C LYS A 108 -7.04 16.63 -14.49
N ALA A 109 -5.98 16.44 -15.26
CA ALA A 109 -4.61 16.68 -14.83
C ALA A 109 -4.27 18.15 -15.01
N PHE A 110 -3.65 18.82 -14.01
CA PHE A 110 -3.55 20.27 -14.06
C PHE A 110 -2.24 20.89 -13.55
N LYS A 111 -1.35 20.11 -12.94
CA LYS A 111 -0.03 20.58 -12.48
C LYS A 111 0.91 19.45 -12.14
N TYR A 112 2.21 19.74 -12.10
CA TYR A 112 3.20 18.92 -11.43
C TYR A 112 3.21 19.12 -9.92
N TYR A 113 3.71 18.13 -9.20
CA TYR A 113 4.10 18.25 -7.80
C TYR A 113 5.22 17.25 -7.50
N TYR A 114 5.85 17.33 -6.34
CA TYR A 114 6.69 16.27 -5.84
C TYR A 114 6.58 16.10 -4.33
N ILE A 115 6.86 14.88 -3.87
CA ILE A 115 7.02 14.54 -2.46
C ILE A 115 8.52 14.56 -2.17
N PRO A 116 9.01 15.43 -1.27
CA PRO A 116 10.42 15.47 -0.90
C PRO A 116 10.87 14.18 -0.21
N SER A 117 12.03 13.66 -0.62
CA SER A 117 12.76 12.55 0.02
C SER A 117 14.27 12.80 -0.19
N PRO A 118 14.82 13.83 0.48
CA PRO A 118 16.18 14.31 0.17
C PRO A 118 17.22 13.21 0.16
N PRO A 119 18.17 13.25 -0.82
CA PRO A 119 18.43 14.31 -1.80
C PRO A 119 17.59 14.25 -3.08
N VAL A 120 16.56 13.42 -3.14
CA VAL A 120 15.65 13.25 -4.27
C VAL A 120 14.19 13.55 -3.88
N GLY A 121 13.25 13.33 -4.78
CA GLY A 121 11.82 13.36 -4.52
C GLY A 121 11.06 12.53 -5.53
N LEU A 122 9.82 12.18 -5.18
CA LEU A 122 8.88 11.53 -6.10
C LEU A 122 8.08 12.58 -6.83
N ALA A 123 8.22 12.63 -8.14
CA ALA A 123 7.43 13.51 -9.01
C ALA A 123 6.06 12.90 -9.35
N GLY A 124 5.06 13.75 -9.51
CA GLY A 124 3.72 13.35 -9.89
C GLY A 124 2.98 14.39 -10.70
N ILE A 125 1.96 13.94 -11.42
CA ILE A 125 0.96 14.76 -12.08
C ILE A 125 -0.29 14.77 -11.22
N VAL A 126 -0.71 15.94 -10.74
CA VAL A 126 -1.87 16.10 -9.87
C VAL A 126 -3.15 16.08 -10.69
N VAL A 127 -4.12 15.34 -10.19
CA VAL A 127 -5.47 15.23 -10.72
C VAL A 127 -6.40 16.09 -9.87
N GLU A 128 -7.34 16.78 -10.51
CA GLU A 128 -8.33 17.60 -9.79
C GLU A 128 -9.24 16.67 -8.96
N PRO A 129 -9.35 16.86 -7.62
CA PRO A 129 -10.18 16.01 -6.78
C PRO A 129 -11.67 16.34 -7.04
N THR A 130 -12.34 15.45 -7.77
CA THR A 130 -13.77 15.56 -8.02
C THR A 130 -14.58 14.99 -6.87
N ALA A 131 -15.87 15.36 -6.79
CA ALA A 131 -16.79 14.79 -5.80
C ALA A 131 -16.90 13.26 -5.94
N ASP A 132 -16.82 12.74 -7.17
CA ASP A 132 -16.86 11.31 -7.45
C ASP A 132 -15.61 10.59 -6.93
N LEU A 133 -14.41 11.13 -7.16
CA LEU A 133 -13.18 10.58 -6.59
C LEU A 133 -13.20 10.58 -5.06
N LEU A 134 -13.66 11.67 -4.45
CA LEU A 134 -13.77 11.77 -2.99
C LEU A 134 -14.76 10.76 -2.42
N ARG A 135 -15.91 10.57 -3.06
CA ARG A 135 -16.91 9.58 -2.66
C ARG A 135 -16.35 8.17 -2.81
N LEU A 136 -15.77 7.82 -3.96
CA LEU A 136 -15.18 6.51 -4.18
C LEU A 136 -14.10 6.21 -3.14
N GLN A 137 -13.21 7.17 -2.85
CA GLN A 137 -12.19 7.00 -1.81
C GLN A 137 -12.82 6.66 -0.46
N GLN A 138 -13.82 7.43 -0.04
CA GLN A 138 -14.48 7.23 1.25
C GLN A 138 -15.17 5.86 1.33
N GLU A 139 -15.88 5.45 0.28
CA GLU A 139 -16.55 4.15 0.23
C GLU A 139 -15.55 2.99 0.25
N LEU A 140 -14.40 3.11 -0.42
CA LEU A 140 -13.32 2.10 -0.37
C LEU A 140 -12.72 2.01 1.03
N ILE A 141 -12.44 3.15 1.68
CA ILE A 141 -11.93 3.18 3.06
C ILE A 141 -12.90 2.44 4.00
N GLU A 142 -14.19 2.74 3.94
CA GLU A 142 -15.20 2.12 4.80
C GLU A 142 -15.35 0.62 4.53
N ALA A 143 -15.37 0.22 3.25
CA ALA A 143 -15.56 -1.19 2.86
C ALA A 143 -14.37 -2.07 3.25
N VAL A 144 -13.14 -1.53 3.21
CA VAL A 144 -11.90 -2.27 3.49
C VAL A 144 -11.52 -2.23 4.97
N ALA A 145 -12.00 -1.24 5.73
CA ALA A 145 -11.67 -1.03 7.15
C ALA A 145 -11.73 -2.29 8.04
N PRO A 146 -12.70 -3.24 7.88
CA PRO A 146 -12.75 -4.44 8.71
C PRO A 146 -11.55 -5.37 8.56
N TYR A 147 -10.76 -5.23 7.50
CA TYR A 147 -9.64 -6.11 7.12
C TYR A 147 -8.28 -5.47 7.34
N THR A 148 -8.26 -4.20 7.75
CA THR A 148 -7.02 -3.42 7.90
C THR A 148 -6.38 -3.59 9.28
N GLU A 149 -5.07 -3.33 9.31
CA GLU A 149 -4.28 -3.21 10.53
C GLU A 149 -3.68 -1.80 10.62
N LYS A 150 -3.53 -1.30 11.84
CA LYS A 150 -3.09 0.08 12.08
C LYS A 150 -1.62 0.32 11.73
N SER A 151 -0.81 -0.73 11.73
CA SER A 151 0.62 -0.67 11.44
C SER A 151 1.09 -1.96 10.81
N GLY A 152 2.22 -1.90 10.12
CA GLY A 152 2.88 -3.05 9.53
C GLY A 152 4.40 -2.93 9.65
N THR A 153 5.09 -3.78 8.93
CA THR A 153 6.56 -3.77 8.84
C THR A 153 6.98 -3.83 7.37
N SER A 154 8.27 -3.69 7.10
CA SER A 154 8.84 -3.85 5.76
C SER A 154 8.48 -5.20 5.10
N ALA A 155 8.23 -6.25 5.89
CA ALA A 155 7.83 -7.57 5.39
C ALA A 155 6.46 -7.58 4.67
N ALA A 156 5.62 -6.55 4.86
CA ALA A 156 4.33 -6.41 4.17
C ALA A 156 4.47 -5.96 2.70
N PHE A 157 5.60 -5.39 2.35
CA PHE A 157 5.89 -4.87 1.02
C PHE A 157 6.56 -5.91 0.13
N MET A 158 6.50 -5.71 -1.19
CA MET A 158 7.33 -6.46 -2.11
C MET A 158 8.79 -6.07 -1.89
N SER A 159 9.61 -7.03 -1.48
CA SER A 159 11.06 -6.90 -1.52
C SER A 159 11.53 -6.95 -2.98
N THR A 160 12.40 -6.03 -3.35
CA THR A 160 13.08 -6.08 -4.65
C THR A 160 14.43 -6.76 -4.49
N GLU A 161 14.84 -7.53 -5.48
CA GLU A 161 16.21 -8.09 -5.55
C GLU A 161 17.29 -7.00 -5.63
N GLU A 162 16.90 -5.76 -5.88
CA GLU A 162 17.77 -4.60 -6.09
C GLU A 162 18.14 -3.84 -4.80
N GLY A 163 17.80 -4.38 -3.62
CA GLY A 163 18.32 -3.85 -2.34
C GLY A 163 17.79 -2.46 -1.94
N CYS A 164 16.68 -2.01 -2.48
CA CYS A 164 15.99 -0.83 -1.97
C CYS A 164 15.24 -1.23 -0.69
N ASP A 165 15.83 -0.93 0.45
CA ASP A 165 15.17 -1.14 1.74
C ASP A 165 13.88 -0.34 1.82
N ILE A 166 12.82 -0.98 2.33
CA ILE A 166 11.59 -0.27 2.67
C ILE A 166 11.88 0.63 3.86
N GLN A 167 11.86 1.94 3.61
CA GLN A 167 12.17 2.95 4.63
C GLN A 167 11.03 3.08 5.64
N GLN A 168 11.36 3.42 6.88
CA GLN A 168 10.36 3.59 7.96
C GLN A 168 9.32 4.66 7.60
N ASP A 169 9.72 5.74 6.94
CA ASP A 169 8.81 6.80 6.51
C ASP A 169 7.70 6.30 5.57
N LEU A 170 7.99 5.32 4.72
CA LEU A 170 6.99 4.68 3.87
C LEU A 170 6.01 3.82 4.68
N ILE A 171 6.53 3.06 5.66
CA ILE A 171 5.71 2.27 6.58
C ILE A 171 4.75 3.18 7.34
N ASP A 172 5.27 4.28 7.86
CA ASP A 172 4.49 5.28 8.61
C ASP A 172 3.47 5.99 7.70
N TYR A 173 3.84 6.26 6.44
CA TYR A 173 2.93 6.84 5.45
C TYR A 173 1.73 5.92 5.19
N VAL A 174 1.95 4.61 4.93
CA VAL A 174 0.87 3.64 4.71
C VAL A 174 0.00 3.49 5.96
N ALA A 175 0.61 3.43 7.15
CA ALA A 175 -0.11 3.35 8.43
C ALA A 175 -1.02 4.57 8.67
N ASN A 176 -0.62 5.75 8.19
CA ASN A 176 -1.32 7.00 8.38
C ASN A 176 -1.99 7.53 7.10
N PHE A 177 -2.15 6.70 6.08
CA PHE A 177 -2.73 7.14 4.80
C PHE A 177 -4.13 7.73 4.98
N VAL A 178 -5.03 7.05 5.65
CA VAL A 178 -6.41 7.53 5.82
C VAL A 178 -6.47 8.89 6.51
N PRO A 179 -5.86 9.13 7.69
CA PRO A 179 -5.94 10.44 8.33
C PRO A 179 -5.18 11.56 7.59
N ASN A 180 -4.22 11.22 6.73
CA ASN A 180 -3.33 12.19 6.09
C ASN A 180 -3.55 12.39 4.59
N ALA A 181 -4.22 11.46 3.91
CA ALA A 181 -4.40 11.48 2.45
C ALA A 181 -5.86 11.21 2.02
N SER A 182 -6.85 11.48 2.88
CA SER A 182 -8.25 11.34 2.52
C SER A 182 -9.08 12.61 2.79
N GLY A 183 -10.28 12.64 2.25
CA GLY A 183 -11.21 13.74 2.39
C GLY A 183 -10.60 15.05 1.91
N LYS A 184 -10.57 16.09 2.76
CA LYS A 184 -10.00 17.41 2.41
C LYS A 184 -8.49 17.39 2.16
N LYS A 185 -7.80 16.35 2.59
CA LYS A 185 -6.36 16.17 2.36
C LYS A 185 -6.06 15.31 1.13
N PHE A 186 -7.09 14.79 0.47
CA PHE A 186 -6.92 13.97 -0.71
C PHE A 186 -6.29 14.77 -1.84
N ASN A 187 -5.12 14.35 -2.28
CA ASN A 187 -4.38 14.91 -3.40
C ASN A 187 -4.15 13.81 -4.44
N PRO A 188 -5.18 13.47 -5.24
CA PRO A 188 -5.05 12.42 -6.25
C PRO A 188 -3.98 12.81 -7.27
N HIS A 189 -3.11 11.87 -7.58
CA HIS A 189 -2.02 12.11 -8.52
C HIS A 189 -1.55 10.80 -9.16
N VAL A 190 -0.86 10.93 -10.28
CA VAL A 190 -0.11 9.84 -10.90
C VAL A 190 1.36 10.08 -10.65
N THR A 191 2.03 9.19 -9.92
CA THR A 191 3.47 9.23 -9.72
C THR A 191 4.18 8.90 -11.03
N ILE A 192 5.14 9.74 -11.43
CA ILE A 192 5.82 9.65 -12.73
C ILE A 192 7.30 9.31 -12.61
N GLY A 193 7.86 9.23 -11.41
CA GLY A 193 9.25 8.82 -11.21
C GLY A 193 9.96 9.57 -10.09
N VAL A 194 11.27 9.37 -10.02
CA VAL A 194 12.16 9.98 -9.03
C VAL A 194 13.10 10.95 -9.75
N GLY A 195 13.32 12.11 -9.16
CA GLY A 195 14.26 13.12 -9.65
C GLY A 195 15.10 13.74 -8.54
N THR A 196 16.17 14.42 -8.89
CA THR A 196 16.88 15.28 -7.93
C THR A 196 16.01 16.45 -7.52
N GLU A 197 16.13 16.90 -6.27
CA GLU A 197 15.30 18.01 -5.78
C GLU A 197 15.49 19.30 -6.63
N ALA A 198 16.68 19.56 -7.11
CA ALA A 198 16.96 20.70 -7.99
C ALA A 198 16.14 20.63 -9.28
N TYR A 199 16.19 19.49 -9.98
CA TYR A 199 15.42 19.29 -11.21
C TYR A 199 13.92 19.32 -10.99
N LEU A 200 13.42 18.76 -9.88
CA LEU A 200 12.01 18.79 -9.55
C LEU A 200 11.49 20.19 -9.30
N LYS A 201 12.31 21.08 -8.69
CA LYS A 201 11.95 22.51 -8.55
C LYS A 201 11.88 23.22 -9.89
N GLU A 202 12.78 22.90 -10.82
CA GLU A 202 12.73 23.42 -12.20
C GLU A 202 11.45 22.92 -12.92
N MET A 203 11.16 21.63 -12.84
CA MET A 203 9.97 21.00 -13.41
C MET A 203 8.67 21.65 -12.90
N LEU A 204 8.59 21.97 -11.59
CA LEU A 204 7.42 22.66 -11.04
C LEU A 204 7.23 24.08 -11.56
N ALA A 205 8.29 24.73 -12.02
CA ALA A 205 8.25 26.07 -12.60
C ALA A 205 7.88 26.06 -14.11
N GLU A 206 7.88 24.90 -14.75
CA GLU A 206 7.46 24.77 -16.15
C GLU A 206 5.95 25.02 -16.30
N PRO A 207 5.51 25.68 -17.40
CA PRO A 207 4.09 25.74 -17.75
C PRO A 207 3.51 24.30 -17.89
N PHE A 208 2.42 24.03 -17.20
CA PHE A 208 1.69 22.76 -17.33
C PHE A 208 0.47 22.95 -18.23
N GLU A 209 0.42 22.25 -19.32
CA GLU A 209 -0.78 22.20 -20.18
C GLU A 209 -1.76 21.16 -19.59
N ALA A 210 -2.88 21.66 -19.06
CA ALA A 210 -3.89 20.80 -18.46
C ALA A 210 -4.56 19.92 -19.50
N PHE A 211 -4.81 18.65 -19.19
CA PHE A 211 -5.46 17.70 -20.08
C PHE A 211 -6.48 16.83 -19.35
N ILE A 212 -7.35 16.21 -20.13
CA ILE A 212 -8.39 15.30 -19.62
C ILE A 212 -8.00 13.87 -19.94
N PHE A 213 -8.23 12.96 -18.99
CA PHE A 213 -8.08 11.53 -19.16
C PHE A 213 -9.22 10.79 -18.44
N SER A 214 -9.32 9.49 -18.63
CA SER A 214 -10.34 8.65 -17.99
C SER A 214 -9.70 7.44 -17.32
N PRO A 215 -10.27 6.93 -16.22
CA PRO A 215 -9.94 5.60 -15.73
C PRO A 215 -10.37 4.54 -16.75
N VAL A 216 -9.52 3.55 -17.01
CA VAL A 216 -9.81 2.40 -17.90
C VAL A 216 -9.78 1.08 -17.16
N GLY A 217 -9.31 1.06 -15.92
CA GLY A 217 -9.22 -0.10 -15.06
C GLY A 217 -9.11 0.30 -13.61
N ALA A 218 -9.18 -0.70 -12.76
CA ALA A 218 -8.84 -0.59 -11.35
C ALA A 218 -8.20 -1.90 -10.90
N SER A 219 -7.24 -1.83 -10.00
CA SER A 219 -6.54 -3.01 -9.47
C SER A 219 -6.17 -2.84 -8.01
N VAL A 220 -5.88 -3.96 -7.36
CA VAL A 220 -5.21 -3.99 -6.06
C VAL A 220 -3.76 -4.41 -6.30
N TYR A 221 -2.85 -3.60 -5.85
CA TYR A 221 -1.42 -3.86 -5.93
C TYR A 221 -0.83 -4.14 -4.55
N GLN A 222 0.22 -4.95 -4.49
CA GLN A 222 1.14 -4.94 -3.36
C GLN A 222 2.16 -3.83 -3.59
N LEU A 223 2.36 -3.02 -2.56
CA LEU A 223 3.30 -1.91 -2.58
C LEU A 223 4.76 -2.39 -2.56
N GLY A 224 5.62 -1.65 -3.25
CA GLY A 224 7.07 -1.78 -3.19
C GLY A 224 7.74 -0.53 -2.62
N SER A 225 9.04 -0.39 -2.89
CA SER A 225 9.80 0.81 -2.53
C SER A 225 9.16 2.07 -3.11
N PHE A 226 9.32 3.19 -2.43
CA PHE A 226 8.69 4.48 -2.76
C PHE A 226 7.15 4.47 -2.77
N GLY A 227 6.50 3.44 -2.23
CA GLY A 227 5.04 3.31 -2.28
C GLY A 227 4.49 3.03 -3.68
N THR A 228 5.31 2.46 -4.56
CA THR A 228 4.93 2.15 -5.93
C THR A 228 4.02 0.92 -6.02
N ALA A 229 3.11 0.88 -7.00
CA ALA A 229 2.31 -0.29 -7.35
C ALA A 229 3.22 -1.32 -8.02
N ARG A 230 3.75 -2.25 -7.20
CA ARG A 230 4.84 -3.14 -7.61
C ARG A 230 4.36 -4.46 -8.20
N LYS A 231 3.37 -5.06 -7.57
CA LYS A 231 2.82 -6.36 -7.98
C LYS A 231 1.30 -6.29 -8.00
N GLU A 232 0.72 -6.49 -9.16
CA GLU A 232 -0.73 -6.64 -9.24
C GLU A 232 -1.16 -7.92 -8.52
N LEU A 233 -2.08 -7.77 -7.56
CA LEU A 233 -2.66 -8.87 -6.82
C LEU A 233 -3.97 -9.33 -7.45
N THR A 234 -4.77 -8.39 -7.94
CA THR A 234 -6.00 -8.67 -8.68
C THR A 234 -6.45 -7.43 -9.45
N THR A 235 -7.05 -7.66 -10.61
CA THR A 235 -7.83 -6.65 -11.33
C THR A 235 -9.22 -6.54 -10.71
N LEU A 236 -9.75 -5.33 -10.62
CA LEU A 236 -11.09 -5.03 -10.13
C LEU A 236 -12.00 -4.65 -11.31
N GLU A 237 -13.28 -4.96 -11.18
CA GLU A 237 -14.27 -4.67 -12.23
C GLU A 237 -14.62 -3.18 -12.25
N LEU A 238 -14.27 -2.46 -13.32
CA LEU A 238 -14.65 -1.07 -13.53
C LEU A 238 -15.79 -1.00 -14.54
N LYS A 239 -16.94 -0.46 -14.12
CA LYS A 239 -18.10 -0.32 -15.00
C LYS A 239 -18.02 0.94 -15.87
N PRO A 240 -18.46 0.86 -17.13
CA PRO A 240 -18.61 2.01 -18.03
C PRO A 240 -19.78 2.93 -17.66
#